data_d25035796c4c0bdc066d27738b80821a
#
_entry.id   d25035796c4c0bdc066d27738b80821a
#
_cell.length_a   1.000
_cell.length_b   1.000
_cell.length_c   1.000
_cell.angle_alpha   90.00
_cell.angle_beta   90.00
_cell.angle_gamma   90.00
#
_symmetry.space_group_name_H-M   'P 1'
#
loop_
_entity.id
_entity.type
_entity.pdbx_description
1 polymer ?
#
loop_
_entity_poly.entity_id
_entity_poly.type
_entity_poly.pdbx_seq_one_letter_code
_entity_poly.pdbx_strand_id
1 'polypeptide(L)'
;MTKVKLPKWSLNLIKKLKQLYGNPRFSKALSIISVIYPLTLLYLSRKEILKLEWSSFLRVFLLSLLIYYISMSLQNIVWSLIIDGKFTRFLSNSQVYFQTVLMKKLPGGVWHWLGRSSIYEVDFPDENRAVSKSNFIEWLILILTGLVGYLFTISPYLGVISFFFTVAITTWLLRRNEESLIKPLRLAVSIVILYLICWLAGGQILYWLLTEVQTTALVTFKTSFAIWCLSSAISMLLFIFPSGALIRDFSLAALMTNQIELSKVSLVILQVRVIFLAADLFWSFLSLQFLKLKKVRNTP
;
A
#
# COMPACT_ATOMS: atom_id res chain seq x y z
N MET A 1 -15.44 29.48 -6.82
CA MET A 1 -15.06 28.07 -6.57
C MET A 1 -16.01 27.16 -7.32
N THR A 2 -15.59 26.62 -8.44
CA THR A 2 -16.38 25.70 -9.25
C THR A 2 -16.51 24.37 -8.51
N LYS A 3 -17.74 24.00 -8.14
CA LYS A 3 -18.06 22.71 -7.53
C LYS A 3 -17.66 21.59 -8.51
N VAL A 4 -16.52 20.96 -8.30
CA VAL A 4 -16.18 19.74 -9.04
C VAL A 4 -17.17 18.66 -8.60
N LYS A 5 -18.20 18.43 -9.39
CA LYS A 5 -19.13 17.31 -9.20
C LYS A 5 -18.34 16.03 -9.45
N LEU A 6 -18.24 15.15 -8.47
CA LEU A 6 -17.79 13.79 -8.71
C LEU A 6 -18.62 13.18 -9.85
N PRO A 7 -18.00 12.46 -10.79
CA PRO A 7 -18.73 11.81 -11.88
C PRO A 7 -19.82 10.90 -11.29
N LYS A 8 -21.00 10.90 -11.88
CA LYS A 8 -22.16 10.09 -11.39
C LYS A 8 -21.82 8.61 -11.19
N TRP A 9 -20.89 8.08 -11.99
CA TRP A 9 -20.45 6.69 -11.85
C TRP A 9 -19.69 6.42 -10.54
N SER A 10 -18.88 7.37 -10.04
CA SER A 10 -18.14 7.19 -8.78
C SER A 10 -19.08 7.21 -7.56
N LEU A 11 -20.10 8.08 -7.57
CA LEU A 11 -21.13 8.10 -6.53
C LEU A 11 -21.98 6.81 -6.54
N ASN A 12 -22.30 6.30 -7.72
CA ASN A 12 -23.03 5.02 -7.87
C ASN A 12 -22.17 3.84 -7.41
N LEU A 13 -20.85 3.86 -7.69
CA LEU A 13 -19.92 2.84 -7.22
C LEU A 13 -19.82 2.83 -5.69
N ILE A 14 -19.64 4.00 -5.07
CA ILE A 14 -19.60 4.14 -3.61
C ILE A 14 -20.91 3.65 -2.98
N LYS A 15 -22.06 3.97 -3.57
CA LYS A 15 -23.37 3.52 -3.10
C LYS A 15 -23.53 2.00 -3.19
N LYS A 16 -23.11 1.39 -4.30
CA LYS A 16 -23.10 -0.07 -4.48
C LYS A 16 -22.16 -0.75 -3.50
N LEU A 17 -20.96 -0.20 -3.28
CA LEU A 17 -20.01 -0.72 -2.29
C LEU A 17 -20.59 -0.65 -0.87
N LYS A 18 -21.18 0.48 -0.47
CA LYS A 18 -21.87 0.61 0.82
C LYS A 18 -22.98 -0.42 0.99
N GLN A 19 -23.77 -0.68 -0.07
CA GLN A 19 -24.82 -1.71 -0.03
C GLN A 19 -24.24 -3.12 0.09
N LEU A 20 -23.17 -3.42 -0.63
CA LEU A 20 -22.52 -4.73 -0.62
C LEU A 20 -21.90 -5.01 0.77
N TYR A 21 -21.16 -4.04 1.32
CA TYR A 21 -20.55 -4.15 2.65
C TYR A 21 -21.54 -4.02 3.81
N GLY A 22 -22.67 -3.35 3.60
CA GLY A 22 -23.78 -3.29 4.55
C GLY A 22 -24.59 -4.60 4.61
N ASN A 23 -24.37 -5.55 3.70
CA ASN A 23 -24.98 -6.86 3.76
C ASN A 23 -24.31 -7.72 4.86
N PRO A 24 -25.02 -8.08 5.96
CA PRO A 24 -24.41 -8.78 7.07
C PRO A 24 -23.87 -10.17 6.71
N ARG A 25 -24.47 -10.84 5.73
CA ARG A 25 -23.99 -12.15 5.24
C ARG A 25 -22.67 -12.02 4.51
N PHE A 26 -22.54 -10.99 3.67
CA PHE A 26 -21.32 -10.71 2.92
C PHE A 26 -20.17 -10.30 3.86
N SER A 27 -20.41 -9.39 4.80
CA SER A 27 -19.45 -8.98 5.81
C SER A 27 -18.97 -10.15 6.66
N LYS A 28 -19.90 -11.03 7.10
CA LYS A 28 -19.58 -12.24 7.86
C LYS A 28 -18.73 -13.23 7.04
N ALA A 29 -19.08 -13.46 5.78
CA ALA A 29 -18.29 -14.34 4.90
C ALA A 29 -16.86 -13.83 4.72
N LEU A 30 -16.68 -12.51 4.54
CA LEU A 30 -15.36 -11.89 4.45
C LEU A 30 -14.55 -12.01 5.72
N SER A 31 -15.16 -11.80 6.87
CA SER A 31 -14.51 -11.98 8.16
C SER A 31 -14.03 -13.42 8.33
N ILE A 32 -14.86 -14.40 7.98
CA ILE A 32 -14.51 -15.83 8.00
C ILE A 32 -13.32 -16.11 7.08
N ILE A 33 -13.35 -15.63 5.83
CA ILE A 33 -12.25 -15.80 4.86
C ILE A 33 -10.96 -15.17 5.40
N SER A 34 -11.06 -13.98 6.00
CA SER A 34 -9.90 -13.27 6.56
C SER A 34 -9.21 -14.01 7.71
N VAL A 35 -9.94 -14.88 8.42
CA VAL A 35 -9.39 -15.72 9.49
C VAL A 35 -8.91 -17.07 8.95
N ILE A 36 -9.72 -17.73 8.11
CA ILE A 36 -9.38 -19.05 7.57
C ILE A 36 -8.13 -18.99 6.70
N TYR A 37 -7.97 -17.96 5.89
CA TYR A 37 -6.87 -17.87 4.95
C TYR A 37 -5.47 -17.86 5.61
N PRO A 38 -5.16 -17.05 6.63
CA PRO A 38 -3.90 -17.14 7.36
C PRO A 38 -3.68 -18.51 8.01
N LEU A 39 -4.74 -19.14 8.54
CA LEU A 39 -4.67 -20.49 9.10
C LEU A 39 -4.33 -21.53 8.04
N THR A 40 -4.89 -21.38 6.83
CA THR A 40 -4.53 -22.23 5.67
C THR A 40 -3.06 -22.06 5.30
N LEU A 41 -2.57 -20.82 5.23
CA LEU A 41 -1.14 -20.56 4.95
C LEU A 41 -0.25 -21.22 6.02
N LEU A 42 -0.60 -21.08 7.29
CA LEU A 42 0.12 -21.69 8.41
C LEU A 42 0.14 -23.22 8.29
N TYR A 43 -1.00 -23.82 7.97
CA TYR A 43 -1.10 -25.27 7.76
C TYR A 43 -0.25 -25.76 6.59
N LEU A 44 -0.30 -25.08 5.46
CA LEU A 44 0.49 -25.42 4.25
C LEU A 44 1.99 -25.26 4.50
N SER A 45 2.41 -24.24 5.25
CA SER A 45 3.81 -23.95 5.53
C SER A 45 4.39 -24.66 6.76
N ARG A 46 3.59 -25.44 7.50
CA ARG A 46 4.00 -26.04 8.79
C ARG A 46 5.32 -26.85 8.75
N LYS A 47 5.56 -27.59 7.68
CA LYS A 47 6.80 -28.37 7.51
C LYS A 47 8.01 -27.48 7.28
N GLU A 48 7.84 -26.39 6.54
CA GLU A 48 8.90 -25.43 6.26
C GLU A 48 9.22 -24.55 7.47
N ILE A 49 8.21 -24.21 8.30
CA ILE A 49 8.41 -23.50 9.57
C ILE A 49 9.31 -24.29 10.51
N LEU A 50 9.15 -25.62 10.59
CA LEU A 50 9.97 -26.49 11.43
C LEU A 50 11.44 -26.58 10.94
N LYS A 51 11.70 -26.31 9.68
CA LYS A 51 13.04 -26.31 9.08
C LYS A 51 13.74 -24.95 9.12
N LEU A 52 13.03 -23.89 9.54
CA LEU A 52 13.58 -22.55 9.56
C LEU A 52 14.81 -22.47 10.50
N GLU A 53 15.88 -21.90 9.99
CA GLU A 53 17.00 -21.45 10.81
C GLU A 53 16.61 -20.11 11.46
N TRP A 54 16.18 -20.16 12.71
CA TRP A 54 15.61 -19.01 13.43
C TRP A 54 16.53 -17.80 13.51
N SER A 55 17.85 -18.01 13.57
CA SER A 55 18.83 -16.91 13.60
C SER A 55 18.85 -16.12 12.29
N SER A 56 18.88 -16.82 11.15
CA SER A 56 18.83 -16.24 9.82
C SER A 56 17.47 -15.59 9.58
N PHE A 57 16.39 -16.30 9.88
CA PHE A 57 15.04 -15.77 9.79
C PHE A 57 14.85 -14.46 10.56
N LEU A 58 15.32 -14.39 11.82
CA LEU A 58 15.18 -13.19 12.64
C LEU A 58 15.94 -12.00 12.03
N ARG A 59 17.12 -12.22 11.48
CA ARG A 59 17.89 -11.20 10.78
C ARG A 59 17.13 -10.65 9.58
N VAL A 60 16.65 -11.54 8.70
CA VAL A 60 15.88 -11.15 7.50
C VAL A 60 14.57 -10.45 7.90
N PHE A 61 13.91 -10.92 8.94
CA PHE A 61 12.69 -10.32 9.48
C PHE A 61 12.93 -8.88 9.97
N LEU A 62 13.97 -8.66 10.78
CA LEU A 62 14.28 -7.33 11.32
C LEU A 62 14.71 -6.35 10.22
N LEU A 63 15.51 -6.78 9.25
CA LEU A 63 15.90 -5.96 8.10
C LEU A 63 14.67 -5.62 7.23
N SER A 64 13.81 -6.58 6.99
CA SER A 64 12.56 -6.37 6.23
C SER A 64 11.62 -5.41 6.96
N LEU A 65 11.52 -5.53 8.28
CA LEU A 65 10.73 -4.62 9.11
C LEU A 65 11.27 -3.19 9.02
N LEU A 66 12.59 -3.00 9.12
CA LEU A 66 13.24 -1.70 8.98
C LEU A 66 12.97 -1.05 7.62
N ILE A 67 13.17 -1.81 6.53
CA ILE A 67 12.91 -1.32 5.17
C ILE A 67 11.43 -0.96 4.99
N TYR A 68 10.53 -1.77 5.53
CA TYR A 68 9.11 -1.48 5.44
C TYR A 68 8.73 -0.22 6.26
N TYR A 69 9.34 0.01 7.42
CA TYR A 69 9.17 1.27 8.17
C TYR A 69 9.58 2.49 7.35
N ILE A 70 10.72 2.43 6.69
CA ILE A 70 11.18 3.50 5.80
C ILE A 70 10.17 3.69 4.66
N SER A 71 9.74 2.62 4.01
CA SER A 71 8.77 2.67 2.93
C SER A 71 7.43 3.30 3.37
N MET A 72 6.92 2.96 4.55
CA MET A 72 5.71 3.56 5.11
C MET A 72 5.87 5.06 5.39
N SER A 73 7.04 5.47 5.88
CA SER A 73 7.36 6.88 6.09
C SER A 73 7.38 7.66 4.77
N LEU A 74 7.98 7.07 3.72
CA LEU A 74 7.98 7.67 2.38
C LEU A 74 6.57 7.78 1.79
N GLN A 75 5.74 6.76 1.94
CA GLN A 75 4.33 6.81 1.51
C GLN A 75 3.55 7.91 2.24
N ASN A 76 3.78 8.09 3.55
CA ASN A 76 3.18 9.19 4.31
C ASN A 76 3.65 10.57 3.81
N ILE A 77 4.94 10.72 3.50
CA ILE A 77 5.49 11.93 2.89
C ILE A 77 4.77 12.24 1.58
N VAL A 78 4.66 11.24 0.70
CA VAL A 78 3.99 11.39 -0.59
C VAL A 78 2.52 11.78 -0.41
N TRP A 79 1.80 11.12 0.49
CA TRP A 79 0.40 11.44 0.74
C TRP A 79 0.23 12.89 1.23
N SER A 80 1.11 13.35 2.14
CA SER A 80 1.12 14.73 2.62
C SER A 80 1.40 15.73 1.49
N LEU A 81 2.31 15.40 0.57
CA LEU A 81 2.61 16.23 -0.60
C LEU A 81 1.43 16.30 -1.58
N ILE A 82 0.69 15.21 -1.76
CA ILE A 82 -0.51 15.19 -2.64
C ILE A 82 -1.62 16.08 -2.06
N ILE A 83 -1.80 16.10 -0.73
CA ILE A 83 -2.83 16.93 -0.07
C ILE A 83 -2.48 18.41 -0.14
N ASP A 84 -1.33 18.78 0.38
CA ASP A 84 -0.98 20.17 0.65
C ASP A 84 -0.11 20.81 -0.43
N GLY A 85 0.59 19.99 -1.22
CA GLY A 85 1.66 20.43 -2.14
C GLY A 85 2.89 21.01 -1.40
N LYS A 86 2.86 21.00 -0.06
CA LYS A 86 3.88 21.55 0.86
C LYS A 86 3.86 20.72 2.15
N PHE A 87 4.89 20.88 2.99
CA PHE A 87 4.98 20.22 4.30
C PHE A 87 4.36 21.02 5.46
N THR A 88 3.48 21.98 5.19
CA THR A 88 2.95 22.89 6.21
C THR A 88 2.18 22.16 7.32
N ARG A 89 1.50 21.06 6.99
CA ARG A 89 0.70 20.26 7.93
C ARG A 89 1.20 18.82 8.05
N PHE A 90 2.48 18.60 7.82
CA PHE A 90 3.05 17.26 7.78
C PHE A 90 2.73 16.41 9.02
N LEU A 91 2.85 16.98 10.23
CA LEU A 91 2.59 16.25 11.48
C LEU A 91 1.11 15.84 11.60
N SER A 92 0.18 16.73 11.27
CA SER A 92 -1.27 16.42 11.30
C SER A 92 -1.62 15.37 10.25
N ASN A 93 -1.07 15.52 9.04
CA ASN A 93 -1.26 14.55 7.97
C ASN A 93 -0.70 13.19 8.35
N SER A 94 0.51 13.14 8.92
CA SER A 94 1.14 11.91 9.39
C SER A 94 0.31 11.20 10.45
N GLN A 95 -0.26 11.96 11.37
CA GLN A 95 -1.11 11.44 12.42
C GLN A 95 -2.34 10.73 11.82
N VAL A 96 -3.06 11.38 10.90
CA VAL A 96 -4.22 10.79 10.22
C VAL A 96 -3.81 9.57 9.39
N TYR A 97 -2.68 9.66 8.68
CA TYR A 97 -2.16 8.56 7.88
C TYR A 97 -1.93 7.30 8.70
N PHE A 98 -1.20 7.42 9.83
CA PHE A 98 -0.83 6.29 10.66
C PHE A 98 -1.98 5.77 11.54
N GLN A 99 -2.93 6.62 11.95
CA GLN A 99 -4.17 6.17 12.62
C GLN A 99 -5.01 5.26 11.73
N THR A 100 -5.02 5.52 10.43
CA THR A 100 -5.86 4.78 9.50
C THR A 100 -5.14 3.59 8.85
N VAL A 101 -3.83 3.41 9.12
CA VAL A 101 -3.03 2.37 8.44
C VAL A 101 -3.55 0.95 8.74
N LEU A 102 -3.99 0.68 9.97
CA LEU A 102 -4.56 -0.63 10.33
C LEU A 102 -5.88 -0.92 9.60
N MET A 103 -6.59 0.11 9.18
CA MET A 103 -7.83 -0.07 8.42
C MET A 103 -7.58 -0.70 7.04
N LYS A 104 -6.32 -0.70 6.54
CA LYS A 104 -5.92 -1.46 5.33
C LYS A 104 -6.09 -2.97 5.51
N LYS A 105 -6.12 -3.48 6.75
CA LYS A 105 -6.27 -4.91 7.07
C LYS A 105 -7.74 -5.34 7.13
N LEU A 106 -8.66 -4.39 7.21
CA LEU A 106 -10.08 -4.69 7.18
C LEU A 106 -10.50 -5.19 5.80
N PRO A 107 -11.45 -6.13 5.73
CA PRO A 107 -11.99 -6.60 4.46
C PRO A 107 -12.57 -5.42 3.66
N GLY A 108 -12.08 -5.24 2.42
CA GLY A 108 -12.47 -4.12 1.58
C GLY A 108 -11.48 -2.97 1.59
N GLY A 109 -10.43 -3.05 0.82
CA GLY A 109 -9.25 -2.16 0.75
C GLY A 109 -9.44 -0.63 0.77
N VAL A 110 -10.68 -0.15 0.91
CA VAL A 110 -11.05 1.28 0.93
C VAL A 110 -11.15 1.88 2.33
N TRP A 111 -11.14 1.06 3.39
CA TRP A 111 -11.43 1.53 4.75
C TRP A 111 -10.44 2.57 5.27
N HIS A 112 -9.17 2.47 4.91
CA HIS A 112 -8.18 3.47 5.31
C HIS A 112 -8.42 4.84 4.63
N TRP A 113 -8.92 4.86 3.39
CA TRP A 113 -9.29 6.11 2.71
C TRP A 113 -10.55 6.73 3.32
N LEU A 114 -11.56 5.90 3.62
CA LEU A 114 -12.75 6.34 4.32
C LEU A 114 -12.42 6.86 5.71
N GLY A 115 -11.53 6.18 6.44
CA GLY A 115 -11.05 6.63 7.74
C GLY A 115 -10.33 7.97 7.66
N ARG A 116 -9.43 8.16 6.69
CA ARG A 116 -8.77 9.45 6.46
C ARG A 116 -9.79 10.56 6.17
N SER A 117 -10.74 10.31 5.26
CA SER A 117 -11.79 11.27 4.92
C SER A 117 -12.66 11.60 6.12
N SER A 118 -13.04 10.60 6.94
CA SER A 118 -13.86 10.80 8.13
C SER A 118 -13.16 11.65 9.20
N ILE A 119 -11.87 11.41 9.45
CA ILE A 119 -11.10 12.21 10.41
C ILE A 119 -10.98 13.67 9.92
N TYR A 120 -10.71 13.85 8.62
CA TYR A 120 -10.65 15.20 8.05
C TYR A 120 -12.00 15.92 8.03
N GLU A 121 -13.11 15.20 7.89
CA GLU A 121 -14.45 15.79 7.95
C GLU A 121 -14.75 16.39 9.32
N VAL A 122 -14.23 15.78 10.39
CA VAL A 122 -14.39 16.27 11.76
C VAL A 122 -13.39 17.37 12.09
N ASP A 123 -12.12 17.17 11.77
CA ASP A 123 -11.05 18.08 12.18
C ASP A 123 -10.85 19.26 11.20
N PHE A 124 -11.17 19.07 9.92
CA PHE A 124 -10.94 20.01 8.82
C PHE A 124 -12.07 19.96 7.76
N PRO A 125 -13.31 20.36 8.08
CA PRO A 125 -14.49 20.14 7.23
C PRO A 125 -14.36 20.74 5.83
N ASP A 126 -13.70 21.89 5.69
CA ASP A 126 -13.49 22.56 4.40
C ASP A 126 -12.54 21.80 3.47
N GLU A 127 -11.73 20.88 3.99
CA GLU A 127 -10.67 20.18 3.27
C GLU A 127 -11.03 18.72 2.90
N ASN A 128 -12.15 18.19 3.38
CA ASN A 128 -12.55 16.80 3.17
C ASN A 128 -12.60 16.40 1.67
N ARG A 129 -13.02 17.32 0.79
CA ARG A 129 -13.01 17.10 -0.65
C ARG A 129 -11.59 16.95 -1.21
N ALA A 130 -10.64 17.70 -0.67
CA ALA A 130 -9.23 17.61 -1.06
C ALA A 130 -8.66 16.25 -0.68
N VAL A 131 -9.00 15.74 0.50
CA VAL A 131 -8.56 14.42 0.98
C VAL A 131 -9.10 13.27 0.13
N SER A 132 -10.39 13.28 -0.18
CA SER A 132 -11.00 12.26 -1.04
C SER A 132 -10.37 12.24 -2.44
N LYS A 133 -10.10 13.42 -3.02
CA LYS A 133 -9.39 13.56 -4.29
C LYS A 133 -7.94 13.03 -4.16
N SER A 134 -7.25 13.37 -3.09
CA SER A 134 -5.87 12.96 -2.84
C SER A 134 -5.74 11.45 -2.66
N ASN A 135 -6.68 10.80 -1.98
CA ASN A 135 -6.72 9.35 -1.85
C ASN A 135 -6.88 8.65 -3.22
N PHE A 136 -7.71 9.20 -4.12
CA PHE A 136 -7.85 8.68 -5.48
C PHE A 136 -6.58 8.88 -6.31
N ILE A 137 -5.95 10.05 -6.20
CA ILE A 137 -4.70 10.37 -6.88
C ILE A 137 -3.59 9.43 -6.38
N GLU A 138 -3.46 9.25 -5.06
CA GLU A 138 -2.52 8.31 -4.44
C GLU A 138 -2.67 6.90 -5.02
N TRP A 139 -3.89 6.39 -5.06
CA TRP A 139 -4.21 5.07 -5.59
C TRP A 139 -3.79 4.92 -7.05
N LEU A 140 -4.14 5.89 -7.89
CA LEU A 140 -3.80 5.84 -9.32
C LEU A 140 -2.28 5.88 -9.54
N ILE A 141 -1.57 6.76 -8.82
CA ILE A 141 -0.11 6.87 -8.94
C ILE A 141 0.56 5.58 -8.45
N LEU A 142 0.07 4.96 -7.38
CA LEU A 142 0.59 3.68 -6.90
C LEU A 142 0.49 2.59 -7.98
N ILE A 143 -0.65 2.47 -8.66
CA ILE A 143 -0.81 1.50 -9.76
C ILE A 143 0.17 1.80 -10.89
N LEU A 144 0.21 3.06 -11.34
CA LEU A 144 1.06 3.46 -12.45
C LEU A 144 2.54 3.23 -12.14
N THR A 145 3.00 3.59 -10.95
CA THR A 145 4.39 3.37 -10.54
C THR A 145 4.73 1.89 -10.36
N GLY A 146 3.79 1.07 -9.91
CA GLY A 146 3.95 -0.39 -9.87
C GLY A 146 4.11 -0.97 -11.28
N LEU A 147 3.31 -0.52 -12.25
CA LEU A 147 3.46 -0.90 -13.65
C LEU A 147 4.78 -0.41 -14.25
N VAL A 148 5.23 0.81 -13.92
CA VAL A 148 6.55 1.31 -14.30
C VAL A 148 7.65 0.37 -13.80
N GLY A 149 7.62 0.00 -12.51
CA GLY A 149 8.57 -0.93 -11.92
C GLY A 149 8.59 -2.29 -12.64
N TYR A 150 7.42 -2.85 -12.94
CA TYR A 150 7.29 -4.08 -13.69
C TYR A 150 7.85 -3.96 -15.10
N LEU A 151 7.50 -2.91 -15.85
CA LEU A 151 7.96 -2.69 -17.22
C LEU A 151 9.48 -2.50 -17.31
N PHE A 152 10.12 -1.89 -16.30
CA PHE A 152 11.59 -1.84 -16.22
C PHE A 152 12.23 -3.23 -16.16
N THR A 153 11.55 -4.22 -15.57
CA THR A 153 12.07 -5.60 -15.54
C THR A 153 11.97 -6.31 -16.88
N ILE A 154 11.02 -5.93 -17.73
CA ILE A 154 10.86 -6.49 -19.08
C ILE A 154 11.85 -5.83 -20.02
N SER A 155 11.82 -4.49 -20.11
CA SER A 155 12.67 -3.70 -20.98
C SER A 155 12.95 -2.32 -20.38
N PRO A 156 14.21 -1.88 -20.28
CA PRO A 156 14.55 -0.53 -19.83
C PRO A 156 13.84 0.56 -20.64
N TYR A 157 13.68 0.38 -21.95
CA TYR A 157 12.98 1.34 -22.83
C TYR A 157 11.50 1.49 -22.44
N LEU A 158 10.80 0.38 -22.24
CA LEU A 158 9.39 0.40 -21.79
C LEU A 158 9.27 1.04 -20.41
N GLY A 159 10.21 0.76 -19.52
CA GLY A 159 10.29 1.39 -18.20
C GLY A 159 10.43 2.90 -18.29
N VAL A 160 11.34 3.40 -19.13
CA VAL A 160 11.56 4.85 -19.32
C VAL A 160 10.33 5.53 -19.93
N ILE A 161 9.74 4.96 -20.96
CA ILE A 161 8.52 5.50 -21.60
C ILE A 161 7.38 5.58 -20.58
N SER A 162 7.15 4.49 -19.86
CA SER A 162 6.08 4.44 -18.83
C SER A 162 6.35 5.39 -17.67
N PHE A 163 7.61 5.62 -17.29
CA PHE A 163 7.99 6.61 -16.28
C PHE A 163 7.57 8.02 -16.71
N PHE A 164 7.95 8.47 -17.91
CA PHE A 164 7.57 9.79 -18.40
C PHE A 164 6.06 9.94 -18.54
N PHE A 165 5.37 8.90 -19.01
CA PHE A 165 3.92 8.88 -19.08
C PHE A 165 3.27 9.03 -17.70
N THR A 166 3.79 8.31 -16.69
CA THR A 166 3.31 8.40 -15.30
C THR A 166 3.56 9.79 -14.73
N VAL A 167 4.74 10.39 -14.98
CA VAL A 167 5.03 11.77 -14.56
C VAL A 167 4.08 12.75 -15.22
N ALA A 168 3.79 12.61 -16.51
CA ALA A 168 2.85 13.48 -17.22
C ALA A 168 1.44 13.40 -16.65
N ILE A 169 0.92 12.20 -16.41
CA ILE A 169 -0.39 11.99 -15.77
C ILE A 169 -0.41 12.59 -14.36
N THR A 170 0.63 12.32 -13.55
CA THR A 170 0.73 12.83 -12.19
C THR A 170 0.76 14.36 -12.19
N THR A 171 1.51 14.98 -13.10
CA THR A 171 1.55 16.43 -13.25
C THR A 171 0.17 17.00 -13.58
N TRP A 172 -0.54 16.37 -14.50
CA TRP A 172 -1.90 16.76 -14.87
C TRP A 172 -2.89 16.65 -13.70
N LEU A 173 -2.81 15.58 -12.92
CA LEU A 173 -3.66 15.36 -11.73
C LEU A 173 -3.38 16.37 -10.61
N LEU A 174 -2.11 16.77 -10.44
CA LEU A 174 -1.68 17.71 -9.40
C LEU A 174 -1.87 19.17 -9.81
N ARG A 175 -2.12 19.44 -11.08
CA ARG A 175 -2.33 20.80 -11.59
C ARG A 175 -3.57 21.42 -10.95
N ARG A 176 -3.36 22.36 -10.05
CA ARG A 176 -4.41 23.12 -9.37
C ARG A 176 -4.41 24.53 -9.95
N ASN A 177 -5.11 24.81 -11.03
CA ASN A 177 -5.27 26.16 -11.60
C ASN A 177 -4.01 27.07 -11.54
N GLU A 178 -2.82 26.45 -11.50
CA GLU A 178 -1.55 27.17 -11.49
C GLU A 178 -1.18 27.50 -12.95
N GLU A 179 -0.79 28.76 -13.18
CA GLU A 179 -0.34 29.22 -14.49
C GLU A 179 0.97 28.55 -14.90
N SER A 180 1.83 28.22 -13.93
CA SER A 180 3.14 27.56 -14.16
C SER A 180 3.05 26.05 -14.07
N LEU A 181 3.61 25.33 -15.05
CA LEU A 181 3.76 23.86 -15.04
C LEU A 181 4.97 23.37 -14.24
N ILE A 182 5.91 24.24 -13.88
CA ILE A 182 7.19 23.83 -13.28
C ILE A 182 7.00 23.24 -11.88
N LYS A 183 6.16 23.87 -11.04
CA LYS A 183 5.92 23.39 -9.67
C LYS A 183 5.23 22.02 -9.63
N PRO A 184 4.09 21.80 -10.33
CA PRO A 184 3.44 20.49 -10.34
C PRO A 184 4.32 19.42 -11.01
N LEU A 185 5.16 19.76 -11.99
CA LEU A 185 6.09 18.82 -12.61
C LEU A 185 7.16 18.36 -11.62
N ARG A 186 7.82 19.26 -10.89
CA ARG A 186 8.81 18.90 -9.87
C ARG A 186 8.19 18.02 -8.79
N LEU A 187 7.00 18.37 -8.34
CA LEU A 187 6.26 17.59 -7.35
C LEU A 187 5.91 16.19 -7.87
N ALA A 188 5.44 16.09 -9.12
CA ALA A 188 5.11 14.82 -9.76
C ALA A 188 6.33 13.91 -9.89
N VAL A 189 7.47 14.44 -10.35
CA VAL A 189 8.73 13.68 -10.43
C VAL A 189 9.13 13.15 -9.05
N SER A 190 9.11 14.00 -8.02
CA SER A 190 9.46 13.58 -6.66
C SER A 190 8.52 12.48 -6.14
N ILE A 191 7.22 12.60 -6.34
CA ILE A 191 6.22 11.60 -5.94
C ILE A 191 6.47 10.27 -6.65
N VAL A 192 6.67 10.29 -7.97
CA VAL A 192 6.91 9.07 -8.76
C VAL A 192 8.19 8.37 -8.30
N ILE A 193 9.28 9.12 -8.09
CA ILE A 193 10.55 8.57 -7.59
C ILE A 193 10.38 7.94 -6.20
N LEU A 194 9.73 8.65 -5.27
CA LEU A 194 9.51 8.14 -3.91
C LEU A 194 8.68 6.85 -3.92
N TYR A 195 7.66 6.73 -4.75
CA TYR A 195 6.91 5.49 -4.89
C TYR A 195 7.73 4.38 -5.55
N LEU A 196 8.58 4.68 -6.53
CA LEU A 196 9.48 3.66 -7.10
C LEU A 196 10.46 3.13 -6.04
N ILE A 197 10.96 3.98 -5.14
CA ILE A 197 11.77 3.54 -4.01
C ILE A 197 10.95 2.62 -3.08
N CYS A 198 9.68 2.92 -2.82
CA CYS A 198 8.80 2.04 -2.05
C CYS A 198 8.58 0.68 -2.74
N TRP A 199 8.47 0.67 -4.08
CA TRP A 199 8.35 -0.57 -4.85
C TRP A 199 9.64 -1.39 -4.80
N LEU A 200 10.81 -0.75 -4.91
CA LEU A 200 12.11 -1.41 -4.75
C LEU A 200 12.25 -2.02 -3.35
N ALA A 201 11.83 -1.29 -2.32
CA ALA A 201 11.81 -1.79 -0.94
C ALA A 201 10.96 -3.06 -0.79
N GLY A 202 9.77 -3.09 -1.36
CA GLY A 202 8.91 -4.28 -1.35
C GLY A 202 9.50 -5.46 -2.12
N GLY A 203 10.10 -5.20 -3.29
CA GLY A 203 10.82 -6.21 -4.07
C GLY A 203 12.03 -6.78 -3.33
N GLN A 204 12.76 -5.93 -2.58
CA GLN A 204 13.90 -6.36 -1.76
C GLN A 204 13.48 -7.25 -0.59
N ILE A 205 12.38 -6.91 0.08
CA ILE A 205 11.80 -7.75 1.13
C ILE A 205 11.44 -9.13 0.56
N LEU A 206 10.72 -9.16 -0.57
CA LEU A 206 10.35 -10.41 -1.20
C LEU A 206 11.58 -11.23 -1.62
N TYR A 207 12.60 -10.58 -2.16
CA TYR A 207 13.86 -11.24 -2.54
C TYR A 207 14.54 -11.92 -1.34
N TRP A 208 14.68 -11.23 -0.22
CA TRP A 208 15.30 -11.80 0.98
C TRP A 208 14.50 -12.98 1.53
N LEU A 209 13.17 -12.86 1.61
CA LEU A 209 12.33 -13.95 2.10
C LEU A 209 12.38 -15.17 1.19
N LEU A 210 12.45 -14.96 -0.11
CA LEU A 210 12.59 -16.06 -1.07
C LEU A 210 13.95 -16.74 -1.00
N THR A 211 15.04 -15.98 -0.86
CA THR A 211 16.39 -16.54 -0.73
C THR A 211 16.58 -17.31 0.57
N GLU A 212 15.86 -16.93 1.63
CA GLU A 212 15.87 -17.65 2.92
C GLU A 212 15.21 -19.04 2.81
N VAL A 213 14.11 -19.13 2.05
CA VAL A 213 13.32 -20.36 1.94
C VAL A 213 13.80 -21.25 0.78
N GLN A 214 14.43 -20.66 -0.24
CA GLN A 214 14.85 -21.38 -1.43
C GLN A 214 16.26 -20.97 -1.89
N THR A 215 17.18 -21.92 -1.78
CA THR A 215 18.60 -21.74 -2.14
C THR A 215 18.91 -21.91 -3.63
N THR A 216 17.90 -21.92 -4.52
CA THR A 216 18.12 -22.12 -5.96
C THR A 216 18.47 -20.83 -6.68
N ALA A 217 19.34 -20.92 -7.69
CA ALA A 217 19.79 -19.82 -8.56
C ALA A 217 18.65 -19.11 -9.36
N LEU A 218 17.43 -19.63 -9.30
CA LEU A 218 16.25 -19.09 -10.00
C LEU A 218 15.70 -17.80 -9.34
N VAL A 219 16.01 -17.56 -8.07
CA VAL A 219 15.53 -16.37 -7.35
C VAL A 219 16.53 -15.23 -7.53
N THR A 220 16.19 -14.29 -8.38
CA THR A 220 16.95 -13.03 -8.54
C THR A 220 16.17 -11.86 -7.98
N PHE A 221 16.88 -10.77 -7.61
CA PHE A 221 16.21 -9.52 -7.23
C PHE A 221 15.26 -9.02 -8.31
N LYS A 222 15.69 -9.09 -9.59
CA LYS A 222 14.89 -8.67 -10.73
C LYS A 222 13.56 -9.42 -10.81
N THR A 223 13.57 -10.74 -10.65
CA THR A 223 12.36 -11.59 -10.66
C THR A 223 11.45 -11.26 -9.48
N SER A 224 12.03 -11.15 -8.28
CA SER A 224 11.27 -10.83 -7.05
C SER A 224 10.63 -9.45 -7.15
N PHE A 225 11.34 -8.47 -7.68
CA PHE A 225 10.83 -7.12 -7.91
C PHE A 225 9.68 -7.11 -8.92
N ALA A 226 9.82 -7.84 -10.05
CA ALA A 226 8.76 -7.98 -11.04
C ALA A 226 7.49 -8.58 -10.44
N ILE A 227 7.63 -9.70 -9.72
CA ILE A 227 6.52 -10.39 -9.05
C ILE A 227 5.84 -9.47 -8.03
N TRP A 228 6.63 -8.75 -7.23
CA TRP A 228 6.12 -7.80 -6.24
C TRP A 228 5.32 -6.67 -6.89
N CYS A 229 5.86 -6.02 -7.90
CA CYS A 229 5.21 -4.92 -8.62
C CYS A 229 3.90 -5.38 -9.27
N LEU A 230 3.94 -6.51 -10.00
CA LEU A 230 2.78 -7.02 -10.72
C LEU A 230 1.66 -7.46 -9.78
N SER A 231 1.98 -8.28 -8.76
CA SER A 231 1.00 -8.77 -7.79
C SER A 231 0.32 -7.64 -7.01
N SER A 232 1.09 -6.63 -6.62
CA SER A 232 0.55 -5.49 -5.89
C SER A 232 -0.25 -4.55 -6.80
N ALA A 233 0.16 -4.33 -8.05
CA ALA A 233 -0.62 -3.56 -9.02
C ALA A 233 -1.97 -4.24 -9.31
N ILE A 234 -2.00 -5.57 -9.51
CA ILE A 234 -3.22 -6.35 -9.67
C ILE A 234 -4.12 -6.18 -8.44
N SER A 235 -3.55 -6.30 -7.24
CA SER A 235 -4.29 -6.13 -5.98
C SER A 235 -4.93 -4.73 -5.87
N MET A 236 -4.23 -3.70 -6.32
CA MET A 236 -4.75 -2.33 -6.30
C MET A 236 -5.82 -2.09 -7.37
N LEU A 237 -5.69 -2.69 -8.56
CA LEU A 237 -6.72 -2.63 -9.58
C LEU A 237 -8.01 -3.31 -9.13
N LEU A 238 -7.89 -4.38 -8.39
CA LEU A 238 -9.00 -5.18 -7.87
C LEU A 238 -9.43 -4.74 -6.45
N PHE A 239 -9.12 -3.51 -6.03
CA PHE A 239 -9.45 -2.98 -4.70
C PHE A 239 -10.94 -3.02 -4.34
N ILE A 240 -11.81 -3.10 -5.35
CA ILE A 240 -13.26 -3.26 -5.21
C ILE A 240 -13.61 -4.59 -4.53
N PHE A 241 -12.76 -5.60 -4.70
CA PHE A 241 -12.93 -6.88 -4.03
C PHE A 241 -12.54 -6.80 -2.56
N PRO A 242 -13.30 -7.50 -1.70
CA PRO A 242 -13.12 -7.43 -0.27
C PRO A 242 -11.83 -8.13 0.18
N SER A 243 -10.75 -7.45 0.20
CA SER A 243 -9.43 -7.89 0.65
C SER A 243 -8.37 -7.80 -0.45
N GLY A 244 -7.92 -6.56 -0.71
CA GLY A 244 -6.78 -6.33 -1.58
C GLY A 244 -5.51 -7.12 -1.15
N ALA A 245 -5.35 -7.39 0.15
CA ALA A 245 -4.27 -8.23 0.66
C ALA A 245 -4.39 -9.70 0.19
N LEU A 246 -5.61 -10.27 0.16
CA LEU A 246 -5.83 -11.62 -0.36
C LEU A 246 -5.51 -11.70 -1.84
N ILE A 247 -5.96 -10.72 -2.63
CA ILE A 247 -5.70 -10.69 -4.08
C ILE A 247 -4.20 -10.63 -4.36
N ARG A 248 -3.47 -9.79 -3.62
CA ARG A 248 -2.00 -9.74 -3.74
C ARG A 248 -1.37 -11.09 -3.44
N ASP A 249 -1.79 -11.74 -2.38
CA ASP A 249 -1.22 -13.01 -1.95
C ASP A 249 -1.55 -14.14 -2.93
N PHE A 250 -2.77 -14.18 -3.46
CA PHE A 250 -3.12 -15.11 -4.56
C PHE A 250 -2.31 -14.83 -5.82
N SER A 251 -2.12 -13.56 -6.17
CA SER A 251 -1.30 -13.19 -7.32
C SER A 251 0.17 -13.55 -7.09
N LEU A 252 0.71 -13.35 -5.88
CA LEU A 252 2.04 -13.82 -5.51
C LEU A 252 2.15 -15.33 -5.64
N ALA A 253 1.19 -16.08 -5.08
CA ALA A 253 1.17 -17.53 -5.18
C ALA A 253 1.13 -17.99 -6.65
N ALA A 254 0.22 -17.45 -7.46
CA ALA A 254 0.08 -17.81 -8.87
C ALA A 254 1.34 -17.52 -9.69
N LEU A 255 2.05 -16.43 -9.42
CA LEU A 255 3.28 -16.07 -10.12
C LEU A 255 4.49 -16.89 -9.69
N MET A 256 4.48 -17.45 -8.47
CA MET A 256 5.62 -18.15 -7.88
C MET A 256 5.51 -19.67 -7.95
N THR A 257 4.30 -20.26 -7.92
CA THR A 257 4.09 -21.71 -7.84
C THR A 257 4.56 -22.48 -9.07
N ASN A 258 4.78 -21.82 -10.20
CA ASN A 258 5.40 -22.45 -11.38
C ASN A 258 6.89 -22.77 -11.18
N GLN A 259 7.55 -22.16 -10.19
CA GLN A 259 8.99 -22.28 -9.97
C GLN A 259 9.35 -22.73 -8.54
N ILE A 260 8.42 -22.56 -7.60
CA ILE A 260 8.64 -22.78 -6.16
C ILE A 260 7.49 -23.62 -5.60
N GLU A 261 7.82 -24.55 -4.73
CA GLU A 261 6.85 -25.40 -4.05
C GLU A 261 5.83 -24.58 -3.24
N LEU A 262 4.56 -24.95 -3.30
CA LEU A 262 3.45 -24.23 -2.67
C LEU A 262 3.64 -24.03 -1.14
N SER A 263 4.24 -24.99 -0.46
CA SER A 263 4.57 -24.92 0.98
C SER A 263 5.51 -23.76 1.28
N LYS A 264 6.55 -23.58 0.47
CA LYS A 264 7.54 -22.50 0.58
C LYS A 264 6.95 -21.14 0.21
N VAL A 265 6.15 -21.10 -0.88
CA VAL A 265 5.41 -19.88 -1.27
C VAL A 265 4.48 -19.44 -0.15
N SER A 266 3.74 -20.40 0.47
CA SER A 266 2.85 -20.11 1.59
C SER A 266 3.60 -19.53 2.79
N LEU A 267 4.79 -20.04 3.10
CA LEU A 267 5.65 -19.52 4.14
C LEU A 267 6.07 -18.06 3.86
N VAL A 268 6.54 -17.76 2.64
CA VAL A 268 6.94 -16.40 2.25
C VAL A 268 5.77 -15.42 2.37
N ILE A 269 4.58 -15.81 1.90
CA ILE A 269 3.37 -14.97 2.01
C ILE A 269 3.03 -14.71 3.49
N LEU A 270 3.11 -15.73 4.33
CA LEU A 270 2.87 -15.60 5.77
C LEU A 270 3.88 -14.64 6.41
N GLN A 271 5.17 -14.76 6.09
CA GLN A 271 6.22 -13.87 6.58
C GLN A 271 5.97 -12.41 6.16
N VAL A 272 5.64 -12.16 4.89
CA VAL A 272 5.26 -10.81 4.40
C VAL A 272 4.10 -10.24 5.21
N ARG A 273 3.07 -11.05 5.50
CA ARG A 273 1.93 -10.60 6.30
C ARG A 273 2.32 -10.23 7.71
N VAL A 274 3.15 -11.04 8.37
CA VAL A 274 3.61 -10.78 9.75
C VAL A 274 4.45 -9.51 9.80
N ILE A 275 5.39 -9.32 8.87
CA ILE A 275 6.22 -8.10 8.79
C ILE A 275 5.33 -6.86 8.63
N PHE A 276 4.39 -6.90 7.70
CA PHE A 276 3.52 -5.74 7.43
C PHE A 276 2.57 -5.45 8.58
N LEU A 277 2.05 -6.48 9.22
CA LEU A 277 1.17 -6.31 10.39
C LEU A 277 1.95 -5.71 11.56
N ALA A 278 3.15 -6.22 11.85
CA ALA A 278 3.99 -5.71 12.93
C ALA A 278 4.33 -4.22 12.74
N ALA A 279 4.69 -3.83 11.51
CA ALA A 279 4.99 -2.44 11.20
C ALA A 279 3.75 -1.54 11.28
N ASP A 280 2.61 -1.98 10.75
CA ASP A 280 1.37 -1.21 10.80
C ASP A 280 0.88 -1.01 12.24
N LEU A 281 1.03 -2.03 13.10
CA LEU A 281 0.73 -1.94 14.54
C LEU A 281 1.65 -0.93 15.24
N PHE A 282 2.94 -0.97 14.96
CA PHE A 282 3.91 -0.05 15.53
C PHE A 282 3.59 1.42 15.18
N TRP A 283 3.37 1.72 13.91
CA TRP A 283 3.02 3.07 13.46
C TRP A 283 1.68 3.56 14.02
N SER A 284 0.67 2.69 14.06
CA SER A 284 -0.62 3.02 14.71
C SER A 284 -0.44 3.35 16.19
N PHE A 285 0.33 2.54 16.91
CA PHE A 285 0.60 2.77 18.33
C PHE A 285 1.33 4.09 18.56
N LEU A 286 2.38 4.39 17.79
CA LEU A 286 3.09 5.67 17.88
C LEU A 286 2.14 6.84 17.63
N SER A 287 1.28 6.77 16.62
CA SER A 287 0.34 7.86 16.31
C SER A 287 -0.62 8.13 17.46
N LEU A 288 -1.08 7.10 18.17
CA LEU A 288 -1.93 7.24 19.35
C LEU A 288 -1.20 7.90 20.54
N GLN A 289 0.09 7.60 20.73
CA GLN A 289 0.88 8.24 21.77
C GLN A 289 1.06 9.75 21.51
N PHE A 290 1.32 10.14 20.27
CA PHE A 290 1.40 11.55 19.88
C PHE A 290 0.08 12.30 20.15
N LEU A 291 -1.08 11.66 19.96
CA LEU A 291 -2.38 12.25 20.30
C LEU A 291 -2.51 12.55 21.79
N LYS A 292 -2.13 11.61 22.65
CA LYS A 292 -2.21 11.78 24.10
C LYS A 292 -1.35 12.95 24.54
N LEU A 293 -0.11 13.06 24.03
CA LEU A 293 0.81 14.14 24.37
C LEU A 293 0.27 15.51 23.95
N LYS A 294 -0.35 15.62 22.76
CA LYS A 294 -0.96 16.86 22.28
C LYS A 294 -2.16 17.28 23.14
N LYS A 295 -2.99 16.32 23.58
CA LYS A 295 -4.15 16.59 24.43
C LYS A 295 -3.74 17.09 25.81
N VAL A 296 -2.71 16.49 26.42
CA VAL A 296 -2.14 16.92 27.71
C VAL A 296 -1.55 18.32 27.64
N ARG A 297 -0.91 18.69 26.51
CA ARG A 297 -0.29 20.01 26.33
C ARG A 297 -1.31 21.13 26.10
N ASN A 298 -2.52 20.83 25.67
CA ASN A 298 -3.59 21.77 25.38
C ASN A 298 -4.66 21.85 26.50
N THR A 299 -4.50 21.10 27.59
CA THR A 299 -5.28 21.30 28.82
C THR A 299 -4.65 22.43 29.62
N PRO A 300 -5.38 23.53 29.89
CA PRO A 300 -4.88 24.69 30.62
C PRO A 300 -4.51 24.32 32.07
#